data_04a7ef699fac7679f8320dd6fee3b600
#
_entry.id   04a7ef699fac7679f8320dd6fee3b600
#
_cell.length_a   1.000
_cell.length_b   1.000
_cell.length_c   1.000
_cell.angle_alpha   90.00
_cell.angle_beta   90.00
_cell.angle_gamma   90.00
#
_symmetry.space_group_name_H-M   'P 1'
#
loop_
_entity.id
_entity.type
_entity.pdbx_description
1 polymer ?
#
loop_
_entity_poly.entity_id
_entity_poly.type
_entity_poly.pdbx_seq_one_letter_code
_entity_poly.pdbx_strand_id
1 'polypeptide(L)'
;MQLDDTIHTLAKEVFSIQTLRPFQHVVIQRILELDQQSADHSGLLVTLPTGSGKSLCFMLPSLLVEGLTVIVYPLLSLMNDQVRRFTSKGIGCVAIQGGQTQELRKRLFDDLALQKCKVVITNAECLGQASVIAELARHRISLLVIDEAHTIVRWGEGFRPALAALGPVLAYLPIKQILCFTATADDGVVEGLNHLIFTKHKPHVVRASSDRPNISYHVFRTLCKDHTLSTLLEHSLSRPAIVFCNTREGTHFACNAFLRSHPGIPCRYYHAGLDANQRKALEAWFENQKEGVLFSTNAFGMGVDKSNIRTVIHREVPGDALSYLQESGRAGRDGNHSRAVILLDGTEKDGLAALFSSTTACHRQSLLAELGEELEFCNGCDVCRHSVCTEREGEAALLRCIAVHPLHYSPSSLSALLSYKKAYNSFSRTLSGWTQKEVRSALHLLLAEGKVGTTKRHRRLFLRYEAYGRLLTSLQLYRMLKYGTKRTGKHTNKNVPYASPPVPSGETGATQAYTPSTETGFLMEEIVPVAHPR
;
A
#
# COMPACT_ATOMS: atom_id res chain seq x y z
N MET A 1 -11.10 37.73 10.59
CA MET A 1 -10.52 38.32 9.39
C MET A 1 -9.01 38.42 9.49
N GLN A 2 -8.43 39.09 10.51
CA GLN A 2 -6.97 39.28 10.59
C GLN A 2 -6.11 38.01 10.71
N LEU A 3 -6.58 36.96 11.44
CA LEU A 3 -5.83 35.73 11.62
C LEU A 3 -5.81 34.86 10.35
N ASP A 4 -6.94 34.73 9.68
CA ASP A 4 -7.06 34.00 8.42
C ASP A 4 -6.18 34.59 7.31
N ASP A 5 -6.18 35.91 7.20
CA ASP A 5 -5.32 36.61 6.23
C ASP A 5 -3.84 36.35 6.51
N THR A 6 -3.44 36.32 7.80
CA THR A 6 -2.07 36.00 8.20
C THR A 6 -1.70 34.54 7.87
N ILE A 7 -2.59 33.58 8.14
CA ILE A 7 -2.40 32.17 7.80
C ILE A 7 -2.19 32.00 6.29
N HIS A 8 -3.06 32.60 5.48
CA HIS A 8 -2.97 32.51 4.02
C HIS A 8 -1.72 33.19 3.46
N THR A 9 -1.33 34.34 4.00
CA THR A 9 -0.12 35.06 3.60
C THR A 9 1.12 34.20 3.87
N LEU A 10 1.27 33.66 5.08
CA LEU A 10 2.40 32.78 5.42
C LEU A 10 2.42 31.50 4.59
N ALA A 11 1.26 30.88 4.35
CA ALA A 11 1.17 29.71 3.50
C ALA A 11 1.72 29.98 2.09
N LYS A 12 1.41 31.15 1.54
CA LYS A 12 1.86 31.57 0.20
C LYS A 12 3.33 31.98 0.18
N GLU A 13 3.76 32.85 1.09
CA GLU A 13 5.09 33.46 1.05
C GLU A 13 6.18 32.51 1.52
N VAL A 14 5.96 31.79 2.63
CA VAL A 14 6.97 30.88 3.23
C VAL A 14 6.90 29.48 2.62
N PHE A 15 5.68 28.94 2.47
CA PHE A 15 5.50 27.56 2.06
C PHE A 15 5.20 27.40 0.56
N SER A 16 4.96 28.49 -0.18
CA SER A 16 4.60 28.48 -1.62
C SER A 16 3.30 27.75 -1.90
N ILE A 17 2.35 27.78 -0.94
CA ILE A 17 1.04 27.11 -1.03
C ILE A 17 -0.01 28.17 -1.33
N GLN A 18 -0.61 28.10 -2.51
CA GLN A 18 -1.63 29.06 -2.94
C GLN A 18 -2.95 28.91 -2.18
N THR A 19 -3.34 27.67 -1.88
CA THR A 19 -4.58 27.34 -1.19
C THR A 19 -4.35 26.22 -0.20
N LEU A 20 -4.71 26.45 1.06
CA LEU A 20 -4.73 25.42 2.08
C LEU A 20 -5.87 24.44 1.82
N ARG A 21 -5.63 23.17 2.10
CA ARG A 21 -6.71 22.17 2.11
C ARG A 21 -7.66 22.48 3.29
N PRO A 22 -8.97 22.23 3.17
CA PRO A 22 -9.93 22.58 4.22
C PRO A 22 -9.52 22.09 5.61
N PHE A 23 -9.08 20.85 5.73
CA PHE A 23 -8.64 20.31 7.01
C PHE A 23 -7.34 20.94 7.53
N GLN A 24 -6.40 21.35 6.66
CA GLN A 24 -5.19 22.08 7.08
C GLN A 24 -5.57 23.42 7.71
N HIS A 25 -6.49 24.12 7.10
CA HIS A 25 -6.99 25.38 7.62
C HIS A 25 -7.64 25.20 9.00
N VAL A 26 -8.54 24.21 9.14
CA VAL A 26 -9.22 23.88 10.42
C VAL A 26 -8.21 23.54 11.51
N VAL A 27 -7.21 22.69 11.22
CA VAL A 27 -6.20 22.28 12.21
C VAL A 27 -5.33 23.46 12.63
N ILE A 28 -4.82 24.25 11.66
CA ILE A 28 -3.98 25.42 11.92
C ILE A 28 -4.76 26.44 12.76
N GLN A 29 -5.97 26.78 12.36
CA GLN A 29 -6.84 27.69 13.09
C GLN A 29 -7.08 27.19 14.52
N ARG A 30 -7.39 25.87 14.69
CA ARG A 30 -7.63 25.30 16.03
C ARG A 30 -6.41 25.37 16.93
N ILE A 31 -5.20 25.13 16.42
CA ILE A 31 -3.96 25.27 17.20
C ILE A 31 -3.78 26.72 17.68
N LEU A 32 -4.03 27.71 16.83
CA LEU A 32 -3.86 29.13 17.15
C LEU A 32 -4.95 29.62 18.10
N GLU A 33 -6.19 29.16 17.95
CA GLU A 33 -7.28 29.44 18.90
C GLU A 33 -6.95 28.91 20.32
N LEU A 34 -6.46 27.67 20.41
CA LEU A 34 -6.04 27.07 21.67
C LEU A 34 -4.83 27.81 22.28
N ASP A 35 -3.95 28.36 21.45
CA ASP A 35 -2.83 29.18 21.94
C ASP A 35 -3.27 30.52 22.51
N GLN A 36 -4.35 31.09 22.03
CA GLN A 36 -4.93 32.34 22.59
C GLN A 36 -5.71 32.11 23.89
N GLN A 37 -6.17 30.89 24.13
CA GLN A 37 -6.87 30.53 25.38
C GLN A 37 -5.87 30.43 26.53
N SER A 38 -6.26 30.98 27.70
CA SER A 38 -5.44 30.94 28.92
C SER A 38 -5.39 29.55 29.59
N ALA A 39 -5.97 28.53 28.98
CA ALA A 39 -6.00 27.19 29.55
C ALA A 39 -4.63 26.51 29.45
N ASP A 40 -4.04 26.19 30.61
CA ASP A 40 -2.85 25.35 30.66
C ASP A 40 -3.18 23.92 30.19
N HIS A 41 -2.30 23.34 29.36
CA HIS A 41 -2.35 21.96 28.87
C HIS A 41 -3.53 21.60 27.96
N SER A 42 -3.79 22.40 26.92
CA SER A 42 -4.69 21.95 25.85
C SER A 42 -4.08 20.83 25.01
N GLY A 43 -4.90 19.86 24.61
CA GLY A 43 -4.50 18.73 23.78
C GLY A 43 -5.23 18.72 22.43
N LEU A 44 -4.54 18.35 21.35
CA LEU A 44 -5.13 18.14 20.05
C LEU A 44 -4.63 16.82 19.43
N LEU A 45 -5.54 15.93 19.11
CA LEU A 45 -5.27 14.71 18.36
C LEU A 45 -5.75 14.90 16.92
N VAL A 46 -4.83 14.83 15.98
CA VAL A 46 -5.07 15.07 14.56
C VAL A 46 -4.83 13.81 13.76
N THR A 47 -5.88 13.26 13.17
CA THR A 47 -5.78 12.10 12.27
C THR A 47 -5.91 12.57 10.82
N LEU A 48 -4.81 12.46 10.08
CA LEU A 48 -4.72 12.89 8.68
C LEU A 48 -4.03 11.81 7.85
N PRO A 49 -4.54 11.46 6.66
CA PRO A 49 -3.93 10.43 5.82
C PRO A 49 -2.49 10.78 5.42
N THR A 50 -1.71 9.75 5.06
CA THR A 50 -0.36 9.94 4.51
C THR A 50 -0.41 10.78 3.24
N GLY A 51 0.55 11.72 3.08
CA GLY A 51 0.58 12.63 1.93
C GLY A 51 -0.44 13.76 1.97
N SER A 52 -1.20 13.91 3.07
CA SER A 52 -2.13 15.03 3.25
C SER A 52 -1.44 16.39 3.50
N GLY A 53 -0.14 16.37 3.83
CA GLY A 53 0.60 17.59 4.21
C GLY A 53 0.51 17.90 5.69
N LYS A 54 0.46 16.88 6.56
CA LYS A 54 0.45 17.00 8.04
C LYS A 54 1.47 18.00 8.59
N SER A 55 2.71 17.95 8.05
CA SER A 55 3.79 18.80 8.56
C SER A 55 3.47 20.31 8.48
N LEU A 56 2.73 20.75 7.46
CA LEU A 56 2.31 22.14 7.36
C LEU A 56 1.44 22.57 8.53
N CYS A 57 0.59 21.67 9.04
CA CYS A 57 -0.34 21.95 10.13
C CYS A 57 0.33 22.33 11.45
N PHE A 58 1.61 21.97 11.63
CA PHE A 58 2.38 22.40 12.79
C PHE A 58 3.55 23.34 12.42
N MET A 59 4.11 23.26 11.21
CA MET A 59 5.17 24.16 10.77
C MET A 59 4.68 25.61 10.67
N LEU A 60 3.50 25.84 10.11
CA LEU A 60 2.95 27.20 9.99
C LEU A 60 2.62 27.81 11.35
N PRO A 61 1.89 27.13 12.26
CA PRO A 61 1.68 27.65 13.60
C PRO A 61 2.96 27.93 14.39
N SER A 62 4.02 27.11 14.20
CA SER A 62 5.31 27.34 14.88
C SER A 62 5.94 28.72 14.60
N LEU A 63 5.57 29.37 13.51
CA LEU A 63 5.99 30.72 13.18
C LEU A 63 5.20 31.81 13.90
N LEU A 64 3.93 31.50 14.24
CA LEU A 64 2.96 32.45 14.78
C LEU A 64 2.90 32.42 16.32
N VAL A 65 3.14 31.26 16.93
CA VAL A 65 3.12 31.15 18.40
C VAL A 65 4.35 31.79 19.03
N GLU A 66 4.15 32.35 20.22
CA GLU A 66 5.26 32.82 21.05
C GLU A 66 5.87 31.65 21.84
N GLY A 67 7.21 31.59 21.89
CA GLY A 67 7.92 30.53 22.58
C GLY A 67 8.38 29.39 21.67
N LEU A 68 8.75 28.27 22.28
CA LEU A 68 9.40 27.15 21.62
C LEU A 68 8.39 26.16 21.07
N THR A 69 8.66 25.65 19.90
CA THR A 69 7.98 24.46 19.34
C THR A 69 8.93 23.27 19.43
N VAL A 70 8.55 22.23 20.17
CA VAL A 70 9.33 20.96 20.27
C VAL A 70 8.61 19.89 19.47
N ILE A 71 9.31 19.25 18.53
CA ILE A 71 8.73 18.23 17.65
C ILE A 71 9.45 16.91 17.90
N VAL A 72 8.67 15.89 18.28
CA VAL A 72 9.16 14.54 18.58
C VAL A 72 8.84 13.63 17.40
N TYR A 73 9.87 13.02 16.83
CA TYR A 73 9.74 12.02 15.76
C TYR A 73 10.15 10.62 16.24
N PRO A 74 9.48 9.57 15.76
CA PRO A 74 9.86 8.20 16.12
C PRO A 74 11.15 7.73 15.44
N LEU A 75 11.56 8.31 14.32
CA LEU A 75 12.71 7.85 13.53
C LEU A 75 13.65 8.99 13.14
N LEU A 76 14.97 8.70 13.15
CA LEU A 76 16.01 9.65 12.75
C LEU A 76 15.90 10.11 11.28
N SER A 77 15.44 9.24 10.38
CA SER A 77 15.21 9.59 8.98
C SER A 77 14.18 10.70 8.83
N LEU A 78 13.08 10.59 9.57
CA LEU A 78 12.03 11.62 9.61
C LEU A 78 12.56 12.94 10.16
N MET A 79 13.34 12.88 11.24
CA MET A 79 13.97 14.09 11.81
C MET A 79 14.82 14.82 10.78
N ASN A 80 15.71 14.10 10.09
CA ASN A 80 16.62 14.68 9.10
C ASN A 80 15.86 15.31 7.93
N ASP A 81 14.77 14.69 7.48
CA ASP A 81 13.93 15.23 6.42
C ASP A 81 13.21 16.50 6.87
N GLN A 82 12.71 16.52 8.09
CA GLN A 82 12.06 17.72 8.63
C GLN A 82 13.05 18.86 8.85
N VAL A 83 14.24 18.59 9.37
CA VAL A 83 15.29 19.62 9.45
C VAL A 83 15.54 20.25 8.08
N ARG A 84 15.70 19.43 7.03
CA ARG A 84 15.87 19.95 5.66
C ARG A 84 14.69 20.80 5.21
N ARG A 85 13.44 20.39 5.53
CA ARG A 85 12.22 21.15 5.19
C ARG A 85 12.18 22.50 5.91
N PHE A 86 12.44 22.55 7.21
CA PHE A 86 12.49 23.80 7.96
C PHE A 86 13.59 24.71 7.41
N THR A 87 14.79 24.19 7.23
CA THR A 87 15.93 24.97 6.69
C THR A 87 15.67 25.48 5.27
N SER A 88 15.06 24.66 4.39
CA SER A 88 14.74 25.07 3.01
C SER A 88 13.71 26.19 2.94
N LYS A 89 12.93 26.38 4.01
CA LYS A 89 11.95 27.47 4.15
C LYS A 89 12.49 28.67 4.95
N GLY A 90 13.80 28.67 5.28
CA GLY A 90 14.42 29.73 6.07
C GLY A 90 14.02 29.73 7.55
N ILE A 91 13.42 28.64 8.05
CA ILE A 91 12.97 28.53 9.44
C ILE A 91 14.13 27.94 10.28
N GLY A 92 14.61 28.70 11.24
CA GLY A 92 15.66 28.26 12.17
C GLY A 92 15.20 27.12 13.06
N CYS A 93 15.88 25.99 13.00
CA CYS A 93 15.60 24.83 13.86
C CYS A 93 16.89 24.17 14.34
N VAL A 94 16.84 23.56 15.53
CA VAL A 94 17.91 22.73 16.08
C VAL A 94 17.45 21.27 16.15
N ALA A 95 18.34 20.34 15.83
CA ALA A 95 18.06 18.91 15.95
C ALA A 95 18.89 18.32 17.11
N ILE A 96 18.19 17.76 18.10
CA ILE A 96 18.81 17.04 19.24
C ILE A 96 18.62 15.54 18.99
N GLN A 97 19.72 14.85 18.71
CA GLN A 97 19.71 13.42 18.36
C GLN A 97 20.86 12.66 19.03
N GLY A 98 20.74 11.34 19.09
CA GLY A 98 21.79 10.49 19.63
C GLY A 98 23.10 10.58 18.85
N GLY A 99 24.23 10.32 19.54
CA GLY A 99 25.58 10.33 18.91
C GLY A 99 26.19 11.72 18.70
N GLN A 100 25.54 12.79 19.13
CA GLN A 100 26.11 14.14 19.08
C GLN A 100 27.17 14.34 20.19
N THR A 101 28.26 15.06 19.86
CA THR A 101 29.28 15.43 20.86
C THR A 101 28.74 16.43 21.88
N GLN A 102 29.36 16.51 23.04
CA GLN A 102 28.95 17.47 24.08
C GLN A 102 29.11 18.92 23.60
N GLU A 103 30.17 19.22 22.83
CA GLU A 103 30.45 20.54 22.28
C GLU A 103 29.33 20.96 21.29
N LEU A 104 28.93 20.04 20.41
CA LEU A 104 27.84 20.29 19.46
C LEU A 104 26.55 20.55 20.23
N ARG A 105 26.23 19.71 21.22
CA ARG A 105 25.03 19.84 22.02
C ARG A 105 24.99 21.16 22.78
N LYS A 106 26.12 21.58 23.35
CA LYS A 106 26.21 22.89 24.00
C LYS A 106 25.92 24.03 23.05
N ARG A 107 26.52 24.02 21.83
CA ARG A 107 26.24 25.05 20.81
C ARG A 107 24.74 25.11 20.43
N LEU A 108 24.07 23.95 20.30
CA LEU A 108 22.63 23.92 20.02
C LEU A 108 21.81 24.54 21.16
N PHE A 109 22.20 24.30 22.41
CA PHE A 109 21.57 24.93 23.58
C PHE A 109 21.84 26.42 23.65
N ASP A 110 23.07 26.87 23.34
CA ASP A 110 23.40 28.28 23.25
C ASP A 110 22.57 29.00 22.17
N ASP A 111 22.34 28.37 21.02
CA ASP A 111 21.47 28.91 19.96
C ASP A 111 20.01 29.02 20.38
N LEU A 112 19.49 28.09 21.22
CA LEU A 112 18.18 28.18 21.82
C LEU A 112 18.10 29.32 22.83
N ALA A 113 19.08 29.43 23.72
CA ALA A 113 19.15 30.48 24.75
C ALA A 113 19.20 31.88 24.10
N LEU A 114 19.90 32.02 22.97
CA LEU A 114 19.98 33.26 22.19
C LEU A 114 18.76 33.51 21.28
N GLN A 115 17.73 32.67 21.37
CA GLN A 115 16.50 32.76 20.57
C GLN A 115 16.74 32.80 19.04
N LYS A 116 17.86 32.25 18.57
CA LYS A 116 18.15 32.11 17.13
C LYS A 116 17.25 31.10 16.44
N CYS A 117 16.71 30.15 17.22
CA CYS A 117 15.83 29.09 16.73
C CYS A 117 14.59 28.97 17.61
N LYS A 118 13.43 28.84 16.98
CA LYS A 118 12.14 28.60 17.65
C LYS A 118 11.68 27.14 17.60
N VAL A 119 12.39 26.29 16.86
CA VAL A 119 11.96 24.91 16.65
C VAL A 119 13.06 23.96 17.09
N VAL A 120 12.70 23.00 17.96
CA VAL A 120 13.52 21.87 18.37
C VAL A 120 12.96 20.60 17.77
N ILE A 121 13.79 19.84 17.07
CA ILE A 121 13.44 18.54 16.52
C ILE A 121 14.20 17.47 17.27
N THR A 122 13.50 16.48 17.84
CA THR A 122 14.11 15.45 18.69
C THR A 122 13.38 14.11 18.56
N ASN A 123 13.86 13.09 19.27
CA ASN A 123 13.18 11.81 19.46
C ASN A 123 12.96 11.52 20.95
N ALA A 124 12.16 10.49 21.25
CA ALA A 124 11.79 10.15 22.61
C ALA A 124 13.01 9.84 23.49
N GLU A 125 14.02 9.13 22.95
CA GLU A 125 15.24 8.75 23.67
C GLU A 125 16.09 9.97 24.09
N CYS A 126 16.17 10.97 23.22
CA CYS A 126 16.91 12.20 23.53
C CYS A 126 16.11 13.11 24.47
N LEU A 127 14.80 13.23 24.25
CA LEU A 127 13.92 14.02 25.11
C LEU A 127 13.91 13.52 26.55
N GLY A 128 14.04 12.21 26.78
CA GLY A 128 14.12 11.59 28.11
C GLY A 128 15.46 11.82 28.84
N GLN A 129 16.48 12.45 28.22
CA GLN A 129 17.76 12.73 28.88
C GLN A 129 17.65 13.91 29.85
N ALA A 130 18.15 13.73 31.07
CA ALA A 130 18.07 14.76 32.11
C ALA A 130 18.63 16.13 31.68
N SER A 131 19.72 16.15 30.91
CA SER A 131 20.33 17.38 30.39
C SER A 131 19.43 18.09 29.38
N VAL A 132 18.68 17.35 28.55
CA VAL A 132 17.76 17.90 27.56
C VAL A 132 16.51 18.43 28.27
N ILE A 133 15.96 17.67 29.23
CA ILE A 133 14.82 18.11 30.05
C ILE A 133 15.19 19.40 30.77
N ALA A 134 16.35 19.46 31.45
CA ALA A 134 16.79 20.63 32.20
C ALA A 134 16.95 21.87 31.32
N GLU A 135 17.43 21.71 30.09
CA GLU A 135 17.54 22.82 29.17
C GLU A 135 16.17 23.28 28.65
N LEU A 136 15.33 22.35 28.17
CA LEU A 136 14.01 22.68 27.65
C LEU A 136 13.07 23.27 28.71
N ALA A 137 13.22 22.87 29.98
CA ALA A 137 12.46 23.41 31.09
C ALA A 137 12.70 24.92 31.37
N ARG A 138 13.80 25.46 30.85
CA ARG A 138 14.10 26.91 30.94
C ARG A 138 13.31 27.76 29.94
N HIS A 139 12.69 27.12 28.97
CA HIS A 139 11.99 27.77 27.87
C HIS A 139 10.49 27.53 27.99
N ARG A 140 9.68 28.54 27.62
CA ARG A 140 8.23 28.35 27.44
C ARG A 140 8.02 27.52 26.18
N ILE A 141 7.43 26.33 26.31
CA ILE A 141 7.10 25.45 25.19
C ILE A 141 5.63 25.70 24.82
N SER A 142 5.39 26.44 23.76
CA SER A 142 4.03 26.72 23.30
C SER A 142 3.41 25.49 22.63
N LEU A 143 4.19 24.79 21.80
CA LEU A 143 3.73 23.61 21.11
C LEU A 143 4.69 22.44 21.36
N LEU A 144 4.18 21.34 21.87
CA LEU A 144 4.82 20.04 21.81
C LEU A 144 4.10 19.19 20.76
N VAL A 145 4.79 18.85 19.70
CA VAL A 145 4.25 18.08 18.57
C VAL A 145 4.81 16.67 18.62
N ILE A 146 3.96 15.67 18.55
CA ILE A 146 4.34 14.26 18.41
C ILE A 146 3.83 13.78 17.06
N ASP A 147 4.75 13.61 16.11
CA ASP A 147 4.39 13.08 14.79
C ASP A 147 4.44 11.56 14.80
N GLU A 148 3.59 10.93 13.99
CA GLU A 148 3.33 9.48 13.95
C GLU A 148 3.01 8.91 15.35
N ALA A 149 2.14 9.62 16.08
CA ALA A 149 1.82 9.35 17.49
C ALA A 149 1.29 7.94 17.76
N HIS A 150 0.71 7.23 16.76
CA HIS A 150 0.33 5.82 16.88
C HIS A 150 1.50 4.92 17.30
N THR A 151 2.74 5.33 17.01
CA THR A 151 3.95 4.57 17.39
C THR A 151 4.16 4.51 18.91
N ILE A 152 3.64 5.47 19.67
CA ILE A 152 3.69 5.45 21.15
C ILE A 152 2.98 4.22 21.68
N VAL A 153 1.80 3.94 21.15
CA VAL A 153 0.97 2.81 21.58
C VAL A 153 1.51 1.49 20.99
N ARG A 154 1.79 1.47 19.69
CA ARG A 154 2.15 0.23 18.99
C ARG A 154 3.58 -0.26 19.24
N TRP A 155 4.53 0.64 19.49
CA TRP A 155 5.95 0.31 19.68
C TRP A 155 6.41 0.45 21.13
N GLY A 156 5.65 1.15 21.98
CA GLY A 156 6.08 1.51 23.35
C GLY A 156 6.26 0.31 24.25
N GLU A 157 5.39 -0.70 24.16
CA GLU A 157 5.40 -1.84 25.10
C GLU A 157 6.50 -2.88 24.83
N GLY A 158 7.03 -2.99 23.64
CA GLY A 158 7.98 -4.06 23.33
C GLY A 158 9.22 -3.63 22.55
N PHE A 159 9.08 -2.69 21.62
CA PHE A 159 10.13 -2.35 20.68
C PHE A 159 10.93 -1.10 21.07
N ARG A 160 10.24 -0.04 21.60
CA ARG A 160 10.87 1.25 21.95
C ARG A 160 10.31 1.82 23.26
N PRO A 161 10.77 1.35 24.41
CA PRO A 161 10.25 1.77 25.73
C PRO A 161 10.30 3.29 26.00
N ALA A 162 11.22 4.01 25.36
CA ALA A 162 11.30 5.47 25.45
C ALA A 162 10.02 6.18 24.96
N LEU A 163 9.29 5.59 24.00
CA LEU A 163 8.02 6.13 23.50
C LEU A 163 6.93 6.00 24.59
N ALA A 164 6.82 4.86 25.26
CA ALA A 164 5.88 4.66 26.35
C ALA A 164 6.19 5.56 27.57
N ALA A 165 7.48 5.86 27.80
CA ALA A 165 7.94 6.73 28.88
C ALA A 165 7.75 8.24 28.59
N LEU A 166 7.28 8.63 27.41
CA LEU A 166 7.12 10.03 27.01
C LEU A 166 6.22 10.80 27.99
N GLY A 167 5.04 10.28 28.33
CA GLY A 167 4.09 10.98 29.19
C GLY A 167 4.70 11.46 30.52
N PRO A 168 5.35 10.60 31.30
CA PRO A 168 6.10 11.02 32.50
C PRO A 168 7.14 12.10 32.22
N VAL A 169 7.87 12.01 31.09
CA VAL A 169 8.89 13.01 30.72
C VAL A 169 8.25 14.38 30.44
N LEU A 170 7.11 14.40 29.74
CA LEU A 170 6.41 15.65 29.42
C LEU A 170 5.90 16.39 30.66
N ALA A 171 5.66 15.69 31.76
CA ALA A 171 5.22 16.30 33.02
C ALA A 171 6.27 17.24 33.64
N TYR A 172 7.55 17.11 33.28
CA TYR A 172 8.65 17.98 33.76
C TYR A 172 8.85 19.22 32.88
N LEU A 173 8.12 19.37 31.80
CA LEU A 173 8.28 20.46 30.84
C LEU A 173 7.11 21.46 30.90
N PRO A 174 7.37 22.78 30.80
CA PRO A 174 6.33 23.82 30.81
C PRO A 174 5.65 23.91 29.44
N ILE A 175 4.81 22.91 29.14
CA ILE A 175 4.15 22.76 27.84
C ILE A 175 2.76 23.38 27.93
N LYS A 176 2.44 24.28 26.97
CA LYS A 176 1.11 24.88 26.84
C LYS A 176 0.14 23.98 26.06
N GLN A 177 0.59 23.44 24.92
CA GLN A 177 -0.22 22.58 24.06
C GLN A 177 0.53 21.31 23.67
N ILE A 178 -0.17 20.16 23.67
CA ILE A 178 0.31 18.89 23.15
C ILE A 178 -0.48 18.54 21.90
N LEU A 179 0.22 18.38 20.78
CA LEU A 179 -0.34 18.06 19.47
C LEU A 179 0.13 16.68 19.05
N CYS A 180 -0.76 15.71 18.93
CA CYS A 180 -0.48 14.38 18.40
C CYS A 180 -0.96 14.29 16.96
N PHE A 181 -0.04 14.04 16.02
CA PHE A 181 -0.36 13.81 14.63
C PHE A 181 -0.16 12.34 14.29
N THR A 182 -1.12 11.75 13.60
CA THR A 182 -1.03 10.37 13.11
C THR A 182 -1.76 10.23 11.79
N ALA A 183 -1.35 9.24 10.98
CA ALA A 183 -2.11 8.89 9.78
C ALA A 183 -3.36 8.07 10.14
N THR A 184 -3.41 7.52 11.34
CA THR A 184 -4.44 6.57 11.75
C THR A 184 -4.59 6.57 13.26
N ALA A 185 -5.81 6.57 13.71
CA ALA A 185 -6.17 6.43 15.11
C ALA A 185 -7.43 5.58 15.19
N ASP A 186 -7.24 4.25 15.27
CA ASP A 186 -8.28 3.35 15.75
C ASP A 186 -8.57 3.65 17.23
N ASP A 187 -9.66 3.12 17.74
CA ASP A 187 -10.08 3.41 19.12
C ASP A 187 -9.01 2.98 20.14
N GLY A 188 -8.28 1.89 19.89
CA GLY A 188 -7.18 1.45 20.75
C GLY A 188 -6.00 2.45 20.78
N VAL A 189 -5.67 3.07 19.63
CA VAL A 189 -4.65 4.13 19.59
C VAL A 189 -5.13 5.39 20.29
N VAL A 190 -6.40 5.78 20.12
CA VAL A 190 -6.98 6.95 20.82
C VAL A 190 -6.97 6.74 22.32
N GLU A 191 -7.42 5.59 22.79
CA GLU A 191 -7.42 5.24 24.23
C GLU A 191 -5.99 5.19 24.78
N GLY A 192 -5.07 4.54 24.08
CA GLY A 192 -3.67 4.47 24.48
C GLY A 192 -3.02 5.85 24.59
N LEU A 193 -3.26 6.76 23.63
CA LEU A 193 -2.77 8.14 23.70
C LEU A 193 -3.40 8.93 24.85
N ASN A 194 -4.69 8.72 25.13
CA ASN A 194 -5.34 9.32 26.29
C ASN A 194 -4.69 8.88 27.60
N HIS A 195 -4.34 7.61 27.71
CA HIS A 195 -3.68 7.08 28.91
C HIS A 195 -2.21 7.48 29.05
N LEU A 196 -1.48 7.53 27.94
CA LEU A 196 -0.03 7.73 27.96
C LEU A 196 0.39 9.20 27.84
N ILE A 197 -0.36 10.02 27.12
CA ILE A 197 0.01 11.41 26.80
C ILE A 197 -0.97 12.42 27.36
N PHE A 198 -2.28 12.22 27.16
CA PHE A 198 -3.31 13.18 27.57
C PHE A 198 -3.89 12.87 28.95
N THR A 199 -3.01 12.62 29.92
CA THR A 199 -3.40 12.16 31.27
C THR A 199 -4.19 13.17 32.08
N LYS A 200 -4.06 14.48 31.79
CA LYS A 200 -4.73 15.56 32.53
C LYS A 200 -6.07 15.97 31.91
N HIS A 201 -6.13 16.06 30.62
CA HIS A 201 -7.32 16.52 29.87
C HIS A 201 -7.44 15.75 28.56
N LYS A 202 -8.66 15.39 28.19
CA LYS A 202 -8.92 14.78 26.88
C LYS A 202 -8.59 15.76 25.75
N PRO A 203 -7.95 15.33 24.68
CA PRO A 203 -7.64 16.19 23.56
C PRO A 203 -8.89 16.53 22.75
N HIS A 204 -8.88 17.66 22.08
CA HIS A 204 -9.76 17.89 20.94
C HIS A 204 -9.34 16.95 19.81
N VAL A 205 -10.30 16.33 19.13
CA VAL A 205 -10.00 15.39 18.04
C VAL A 205 -10.43 15.99 16.71
N VAL A 206 -9.49 16.08 15.79
CA VAL A 206 -9.75 16.45 14.39
C VAL A 206 -9.41 15.25 13.52
N ARG A 207 -10.41 14.71 12.86
CA ARG A 207 -10.26 13.57 11.94
C ARG A 207 -10.58 14.03 10.53
N ALA A 208 -9.67 13.79 9.59
CA ALA A 208 -9.99 13.81 8.18
C ALA A 208 -10.06 12.37 7.68
N SER A 209 -10.88 12.13 6.68
CA SER A 209 -11.01 10.79 6.10
C SER A 209 -9.67 10.26 5.61
N SER A 210 -9.41 8.99 5.87
CA SER A 210 -8.25 8.25 5.36
C SER A 210 -8.39 7.94 3.87
N ASP A 211 -9.54 8.26 3.28
CA ASP A 211 -9.78 8.05 1.87
C ASP A 211 -8.87 8.90 0.96
N ARG A 212 -8.45 8.27 -0.11
CA ARG A 212 -7.67 8.89 -1.18
C ARG A 212 -8.42 8.75 -2.51
N PRO A 213 -9.33 9.68 -2.83
CA PRO A 213 -10.22 9.56 -3.99
C PRO A 213 -9.47 9.46 -5.33
N ASN A 214 -8.23 9.95 -5.40
CA ASN A 214 -7.38 9.84 -6.58
C ASN A 214 -6.66 8.48 -6.74
N ILE A 215 -6.83 7.54 -5.78
CA ILE A 215 -6.27 6.19 -5.86
C ILE A 215 -7.37 5.21 -6.20
N SER A 216 -7.22 4.43 -7.26
CA SER A 216 -8.11 3.31 -7.56
C SER A 216 -7.54 2.00 -7.01
N TYR A 217 -8.40 1.13 -6.46
CA TYR A 217 -8.02 -0.14 -5.86
C TYR A 217 -8.37 -1.30 -6.79
N HIS A 218 -7.39 -2.17 -7.05
CA HIS A 218 -7.51 -3.28 -7.98
C HIS A 218 -6.97 -4.57 -7.38
N VAL A 219 -7.64 -5.67 -7.66
CA VAL A 219 -7.21 -7.02 -7.26
C VAL A 219 -6.98 -7.87 -8.50
N PHE A 220 -5.73 -8.30 -8.69
CA PHE A 220 -5.39 -9.22 -9.76
C PHE A 220 -5.24 -10.63 -9.21
N ARG A 221 -6.07 -11.53 -9.72
CA ARG A 221 -6.00 -12.95 -9.40
C ARG A 221 -5.13 -13.64 -10.43
N THR A 222 -4.09 -14.34 -10.00
CA THR A 222 -3.08 -14.92 -10.88
C THR A 222 -2.51 -16.23 -10.34
N LEU A 223 -2.07 -17.10 -11.22
CA LEU A 223 -1.25 -18.26 -10.83
C LEU A 223 0.25 -17.93 -10.76
N CYS A 224 0.66 -16.77 -11.27
CA CYS A 224 2.06 -16.36 -11.26
C CYS A 224 2.19 -14.85 -11.00
N LYS A 225 2.42 -14.46 -9.74
CA LYS A 225 2.56 -13.06 -9.33
C LYS A 225 3.67 -12.32 -10.07
N ASP A 226 4.80 -13.00 -10.36
CA ASP A 226 5.93 -12.38 -11.03
C ASP A 226 5.63 -12.05 -12.50
N HIS A 227 4.84 -12.89 -13.20
CA HIS A 227 4.39 -12.63 -14.54
C HIS A 227 3.43 -11.44 -14.59
N THR A 228 2.37 -11.47 -13.77
CA THR A 228 1.39 -10.39 -13.70
C THR A 228 2.05 -9.06 -13.31
N LEU A 229 2.99 -9.09 -12.36
CA LEU A 229 3.78 -7.92 -11.98
C LEU A 229 4.56 -7.35 -13.16
N SER A 230 5.23 -8.21 -13.94
CA SER A 230 5.98 -7.80 -15.13
C SER A 230 5.07 -7.14 -16.16
N THR A 231 3.93 -7.74 -16.44
CA THR A 231 2.95 -7.21 -17.39
C THR A 231 2.38 -5.85 -16.94
N LEU A 232 2.05 -5.71 -15.65
CA LEU A 232 1.54 -4.45 -15.11
C LEU A 232 2.55 -3.31 -15.19
N LEU A 233 3.84 -3.62 -15.01
CA LEU A 233 4.92 -2.64 -14.98
C LEU A 233 5.56 -2.36 -16.35
N GLU A 234 5.22 -3.13 -17.38
CA GLU A 234 5.71 -2.91 -18.76
C GLU A 234 5.26 -1.55 -19.30
N HIS A 235 4.02 -1.14 -18.99
CA HIS A 235 3.48 0.13 -19.44
C HIS A 235 4.08 1.33 -18.68
N SER A 236 4.57 2.33 -19.41
CA SER A 236 5.15 3.56 -18.83
C SER A 236 4.17 4.34 -17.95
N LEU A 237 2.87 4.33 -18.30
CA LEU A 237 1.81 4.97 -17.51
C LEU A 237 1.65 4.37 -16.08
N SER A 238 2.17 3.17 -15.86
CA SER A 238 2.17 2.53 -14.53
C SER A 238 3.35 2.94 -13.66
N ARG A 239 4.26 3.76 -14.17
CA ARG A 239 5.52 4.15 -13.50
C ARG A 239 5.59 5.65 -13.27
N PRO A 240 6.35 6.13 -12.28
CA PRO A 240 7.15 5.34 -11.32
C PRO A 240 6.28 4.49 -10.40
N ALA A 241 6.81 3.34 -9.97
CA ALA A 241 6.05 2.37 -9.18
C ALA A 241 6.83 1.87 -7.96
N ILE A 242 6.07 1.46 -6.92
CA ILE A 242 6.60 0.72 -5.77
C ILE A 242 5.95 -0.65 -5.75
N VAL A 243 6.76 -1.68 -5.52
CA VAL A 243 6.32 -3.06 -5.31
C VAL A 243 6.68 -3.47 -3.89
N PHE A 244 5.67 -3.69 -3.05
CA PHE A 244 5.86 -4.17 -1.70
C PHE A 244 5.94 -5.70 -1.66
N CYS A 245 6.99 -6.19 -0.97
CA CYS A 245 7.23 -7.60 -0.70
C CYS A 245 7.39 -7.80 0.81
N ASN A 246 6.88 -8.90 1.36
CA ASN A 246 6.91 -9.15 2.79
C ASN A 246 8.30 -9.49 3.34
N THR A 247 9.23 -9.95 2.49
CA THR A 247 10.56 -10.38 2.91
C THR A 247 11.69 -9.69 2.15
N ARG A 248 12.88 -9.60 2.78
CA ARG A 248 14.09 -9.06 2.14
C ARG A 248 14.49 -9.89 0.93
N GLU A 249 14.45 -11.21 1.04
CA GLU A 249 14.74 -12.13 -0.06
C GLU A 249 13.72 -11.99 -1.20
N GLY A 250 12.44 -11.83 -0.85
CA GLY A 250 11.36 -11.58 -1.82
C GLY A 250 11.62 -10.31 -2.65
N THR A 251 12.11 -9.21 -2.03
CA THR A 251 12.45 -7.99 -2.75
C THR A 251 13.59 -8.21 -3.74
N HIS A 252 14.65 -8.91 -3.32
CA HIS A 252 15.77 -9.25 -4.20
C HIS A 252 15.34 -10.14 -5.36
N PHE A 253 14.56 -11.19 -5.05
CA PHE A 253 14.09 -12.13 -6.05
C PHE A 253 13.20 -11.45 -7.10
N ALA A 254 12.19 -10.69 -6.68
CA ALA A 254 11.25 -10.02 -7.57
C ALA A 254 11.96 -8.95 -8.43
N CYS A 255 12.85 -8.14 -7.83
CA CYS A 255 13.64 -7.15 -8.55
C CYS A 255 14.52 -7.80 -9.63
N ASN A 256 15.26 -8.86 -9.28
CA ASN A 256 16.13 -9.55 -10.22
C ASN A 256 15.35 -10.30 -11.30
N ALA A 257 14.16 -10.81 -11.01
CA ALA A 257 13.29 -11.43 -11.99
C ALA A 257 12.81 -10.38 -13.01
N PHE A 258 12.37 -9.22 -12.50
CA PHE A 258 11.92 -8.10 -13.34
C PHE A 258 13.05 -7.53 -14.22
N LEU A 259 14.26 -7.31 -13.68
CA LEU A 259 15.43 -6.86 -14.44
C LEU A 259 15.79 -7.77 -15.60
N ARG A 260 15.68 -9.09 -15.40
CA ARG A 260 15.98 -10.05 -16.48
C ARG A 260 14.98 -9.99 -17.62
N SER A 261 13.70 -9.75 -17.31
CA SER A 261 12.65 -9.64 -18.34
C SER A 261 12.59 -8.25 -18.97
N HIS A 262 12.96 -7.20 -18.22
CA HIS A 262 12.85 -5.80 -18.66
C HIS A 262 14.15 -5.01 -18.36
N PRO A 263 15.27 -5.33 -19.04
CA PRO A 263 16.57 -4.72 -18.75
C PRO A 263 16.62 -3.21 -19.02
N GLY A 264 15.69 -2.69 -19.83
CA GLY A 264 15.58 -1.25 -20.13
C GLY A 264 14.80 -0.44 -19.10
N ILE A 265 14.15 -1.06 -18.12
CA ILE A 265 13.39 -0.35 -17.08
C ILE A 265 14.25 -0.22 -15.82
N PRO A 266 14.54 1.01 -15.35
CA PRO A 266 15.33 1.20 -14.14
C PRO A 266 14.62 0.60 -12.94
N CYS A 267 15.22 -0.36 -12.26
CA CYS A 267 14.69 -0.88 -11.00
C CYS A 267 15.78 -1.15 -9.98
N ARG A 268 15.39 -1.06 -8.70
CA ARG A 268 16.24 -1.30 -7.52
C ARG A 268 15.41 -1.95 -6.42
N TYR A 269 16.07 -2.53 -5.42
CA TYR A 269 15.43 -3.05 -4.22
C TYR A 269 15.85 -2.26 -2.98
N TYR A 270 14.97 -2.24 -1.96
CA TYR A 270 15.16 -1.49 -0.73
C TYR A 270 14.62 -2.29 0.47
N HIS A 271 15.39 -2.39 1.55
CA HIS A 271 14.97 -3.01 2.81
C HIS A 271 15.83 -2.56 3.98
N ALA A 272 15.38 -2.77 5.22
CA ALA A 272 16.07 -2.35 6.44
C ALA A 272 17.46 -2.98 6.65
N GLY A 273 17.76 -4.10 5.97
CA GLY A 273 19.07 -4.74 6.05
C GLY A 273 20.19 -4.07 5.25
N LEU A 274 19.86 -3.04 4.43
CA LEU A 274 20.87 -2.21 3.75
C LEU A 274 21.50 -1.24 4.73
N ASP A 275 22.77 -0.88 4.52
CA ASP A 275 23.42 0.14 5.33
C ASP A 275 22.82 1.54 5.10
N ALA A 276 23.10 2.49 6.00
CA ALA A 276 22.48 3.81 5.97
C ALA A 276 22.83 4.61 4.69
N ASN A 277 24.05 4.45 4.16
CA ASN A 277 24.50 5.15 2.96
C ASN A 277 23.82 4.58 1.71
N GLN A 278 23.71 3.25 1.63
CA GLN A 278 22.98 2.57 0.56
C GLN A 278 21.51 2.98 0.52
N ARG A 279 20.85 3.01 1.68
CA ARG A 279 19.46 3.46 1.78
C ARG A 279 19.29 4.88 1.29
N LYS A 280 20.13 5.81 1.76
CA LYS A 280 20.09 7.22 1.34
C LYS A 280 20.34 7.39 -0.16
N ALA A 281 21.30 6.64 -0.72
CA ALA A 281 21.57 6.67 -2.16
C ALA A 281 20.39 6.15 -2.99
N LEU A 282 19.71 5.08 -2.52
CA LEU A 282 18.54 4.52 -3.19
C LEU A 282 17.31 5.45 -3.09
N GLU A 283 17.12 6.10 -1.97
CA GLU A 283 16.06 7.11 -1.78
C GLU A 283 16.27 8.28 -2.76
N ALA A 284 17.47 8.84 -2.82
CA ALA A 284 17.83 9.90 -3.77
C ALA A 284 17.71 9.43 -5.22
N TRP A 285 18.11 8.18 -5.51
CA TRP A 285 17.93 7.61 -6.84
C TRP A 285 16.45 7.55 -7.22
N PHE A 286 15.59 6.99 -6.34
CA PHE A 286 14.17 6.83 -6.66
C PHE A 286 13.44 8.18 -6.77
N GLU A 287 13.79 9.15 -5.93
CA GLU A 287 13.22 10.50 -5.98
C GLU A 287 13.39 11.15 -7.37
N ASN A 288 14.57 10.96 -7.99
CA ASN A 288 14.88 11.51 -9.30
C ASN A 288 14.37 10.69 -10.49
N GLN A 289 13.83 9.47 -10.28
CA GLN A 289 13.35 8.63 -11.38
C GLN A 289 11.96 9.07 -11.87
N LYS A 290 11.82 9.18 -13.19
CA LYS A 290 10.52 9.42 -13.84
C LYS A 290 9.75 8.12 -14.08
N GLU A 291 10.47 7.02 -14.34
CA GLU A 291 9.92 5.71 -14.71
C GLU A 291 10.50 4.55 -13.90
N GLY A 292 11.15 4.83 -12.78
CA GLY A 292 11.80 3.81 -11.97
C GLY A 292 10.81 2.92 -11.20
N VAL A 293 11.20 1.68 -10.98
CA VAL A 293 10.49 0.72 -10.13
C VAL A 293 11.31 0.41 -8.89
N LEU A 294 10.71 0.56 -7.72
CA LEU A 294 11.34 0.23 -6.45
C LEU A 294 10.66 -0.99 -5.83
N PHE A 295 11.39 -2.09 -5.69
CA PHE A 295 10.94 -3.25 -4.93
C PHE A 295 11.33 -3.08 -3.47
N SER A 296 10.38 -3.14 -2.55
CA SER A 296 10.66 -2.83 -1.16
C SER A 296 9.91 -3.70 -0.16
N THR A 297 10.47 -3.81 1.04
CA THR A 297 9.70 -4.18 2.22
C THR A 297 9.02 -2.92 2.78
N ASN A 298 8.17 -3.06 3.81
CA ASN A 298 7.58 -1.96 4.57
C ASN A 298 8.61 -0.96 5.15
N ALA A 299 9.90 -1.31 5.14
CA ALA A 299 10.99 -0.43 5.57
C ALA A 299 11.13 0.84 4.70
N PHE A 300 10.69 0.79 3.43
CA PHE A 300 10.60 1.98 2.60
C PHE A 300 9.30 2.70 2.93
N GLY A 301 9.35 3.64 3.82
CA GLY A 301 8.08 4.18 4.19
C GLY A 301 8.13 5.49 4.91
N MET A 302 8.97 5.62 5.85
CA MET A 302 9.06 6.82 6.65
C MET A 302 10.21 7.69 6.12
N GLY A 303 9.86 8.84 5.50
CA GLY A 303 10.85 9.83 5.08
C GLY A 303 11.03 10.04 3.56
N VAL A 304 10.43 9.23 2.69
CA VAL A 304 10.50 9.48 1.24
C VAL A 304 9.23 10.17 0.76
N ASP A 305 9.40 11.35 0.14
CA ASP A 305 8.29 12.21 -0.30
C ASP A 305 8.18 12.34 -1.83
N LYS A 306 8.32 11.21 -2.52
CA LYS A 306 8.09 11.18 -3.95
C LYS A 306 6.59 11.34 -4.24
N SER A 307 6.21 12.48 -4.81
CA SER A 307 4.81 12.85 -5.00
C SER A 307 4.14 12.13 -6.19
N ASN A 308 4.88 11.80 -7.22
CA ASN A 308 4.36 11.35 -8.52
C ASN A 308 4.38 9.82 -8.73
N ILE A 309 4.29 9.01 -7.68
CA ILE A 309 4.18 7.55 -7.80
C ILE A 309 2.82 7.22 -8.43
N ARG A 310 2.85 6.49 -9.56
CA ARG A 310 1.63 6.14 -10.31
C ARG A 310 1.01 4.83 -9.90
N THR A 311 1.82 3.87 -9.45
CA THR A 311 1.30 2.56 -9.04
C THR A 311 2.02 2.07 -7.78
N VAL A 312 1.25 1.58 -6.84
CA VAL A 312 1.73 0.79 -5.71
C VAL A 312 1.19 -0.63 -5.86
N ILE A 313 2.06 -1.61 -5.87
CA ILE A 313 1.69 -3.03 -6.00
C ILE A 313 2.08 -3.77 -4.74
N HIS A 314 1.14 -4.48 -4.15
CA HIS A 314 1.40 -5.43 -3.08
C HIS A 314 1.50 -6.83 -3.69
N ARG A 315 2.73 -7.36 -3.75
CA ARG A 315 2.98 -8.72 -4.25
C ARG A 315 2.45 -9.77 -3.28
N GLU A 316 2.57 -9.51 -2.00
CA GLU A 316 1.94 -10.25 -0.91
C GLU A 316 0.97 -9.33 -0.15
N VAL A 317 -0.06 -9.93 0.44
CA VAL A 317 -1.07 -9.19 1.23
C VAL A 317 -0.44 -8.66 2.51
N PRO A 318 -0.58 -7.37 2.83
CA PRO A 318 -0.17 -6.82 4.12
C PRO A 318 -0.95 -7.43 5.30
N GLY A 319 -0.39 -7.32 6.49
CA GLY A 319 -0.99 -7.91 7.69
C GLY A 319 -2.30 -7.28 8.13
N ASP A 320 -2.52 -6.00 7.82
CA ASP A 320 -3.69 -5.23 8.24
C ASP A 320 -4.06 -4.11 7.25
N ALA A 321 -5.31 -3.64 7.33
CA ALA A 321 -5.85 -2.59 6.45
C ALA A 321 -5.11 -1.26 6.59
N LEU A 322 -4.65 -0.95 7.80
CA LEU A 322 -3.90 0.25 8.09
C LEU A 322 -2.56 0.28 7.34
N SER A 323 -1.78 -0.78 7.47
CA SER A 323 -0.51 -0.94 6.73
C SER A 323 -0.74 -0.82 5.23
N TYR A 324 -1.79 -1.47 4.71
CA TYR A 324 -2.16 -1.38 3.29
C TYR A 324 -2.48 0.06 2.87
N LEU A 325 -3.31 0.78 3.63
CA LEU A 325 -3.67 2.18 3.31
C LEU A 325 -2.48 3.14 3.42
N GLN A 326 -1.57 2.91 4.36
CA GLN A 326 -0.33 3.70 4.49
C GLN A 326 0.63 3.46 3.32
N GLU A 327 0.77 2.22 2.89
CA GLU A 327 1.64 1.82 1.78
C GLU A 327 1.05 2.25 0.44
N SER A 328 -0.24 1.95 0.18
CA SER A 328 -0.96 2.39 -1.01
C SER A 328 -1.09 3.91 -1.11
N GLY A 329 -1.23 4.60 0.03
CA GLY A 329 -1.29 6.05 0.15
C GLY A 329 -0.03 6.81 -0.29
N ARG A 330 1.06 6.09 -0.63
CA ARG A 330 2.26 6.67 -1.27
C ARG A 330 2.01 7.03 -2.72
N ALA A 331 1.03 6.40 -3.37
CA ALA A 331 0.63 6.72 -4.72
C ALA A 331 -0.03 8.10 -4.79
N GLY A 332 0.22 8.83 -5.85
CA GLY A 332 -0.50 10.05 -6.21
C GLY A 332 -0.55 11.15 -5.16
N ARG A 333 0.54 11.40 -4.43
CA ARG A 333 0.60 12.52 -3.48
C ARG A 333 0.46 13.88 -4.14
N ASP A 334 0.73 13.95 -5.44
CA ASP A 334 0.51 15.12 -6.29
C ASP A 334 -0.97 15.34 -6.67
N GLY A 335 -1.89 14.49 -6.20
CA GLY A 335 -3.32 14.56 -6.51
C GLY A 335 -3.72 13.88 -7.82
N ASN A 336 -2.76 13.50 -8.66
CA ASN A 336 -3.05 12.83 -9.92
C ASN A 336 -3.53 11.39 -9.71
N HIS A 337 -4.32 10.91 -10.68
CA HIS A 337 -4.82 9.53 -10.63
C HIS A 337 -3.68 8.52 -10.51
N SER A 338 -3.86 7.57 -9.63
CA SER A 338 -2.89 6.53 -9.31
C SER A 338 -3.60 5.22 -8.95
N ARG A 339 -2.86 4.12 -8.95
CA ARG A 339 -3.42 2.78 -8.73
C ARG A 339 -2.75 2.10 -7.54
N ALA A 340 -3.56 1.44 -6.72
CA ALA A 340 -3.12 0.48 -5.72
C ALA A 340 -3.58 -0.91 -6.16
N VAL A 341 -2.63 -1.81 -6.31
CA VAL A 341 -2.86 -3.16 -6.85
C VAL A 341 -2.44 -4.18 -5.81
N ILE A 342 -3.26 -5.22 -5.63
CA ILE A 342 -2.90 -6.38 -4.84
C ILE A 342 -2.92 -7.64 -5.70
N LEU A 343 -1.92 -8.51 -5.51
CA LEU A 343 -1.81 -9.77 -6.27
C LEU A 343 -2.21 -10.94 -5.38
N LEU A 344 -3.25 -11.68 -5.78
CA LEU A 344 -3.73 -12.88 -5.09
C LEU A 344 -3.50 -14.11 -5.95
N ASP A 345 -2.89 -15.17 -5.38
CA ASP A 345 -2.75 -16.46 -6.07
C ASP A 345 -3.72 -17.53 -5.56
N GLY A 346 -4.47 -17.23 -4.49
CA GLY A 346 -5.48 -18.10 -3.90
C GLY A 346 -4.91 -18.97 -2.76
N THR A 347 -3.66 -18.76 -2.37
CA THR A 347 -3.09 -19.37 -1.16
C THR A 347 -3.45 -18.57 0.10
N GLU A 348 -3.73 -17.28 -0.07
CA GLU A 348 -4.12 -16.37 0.99
C GLU A 348 -5.63 -16.52 1.30
N LYS A 349 -5.98 -16.74 2.57
CA LYS A 349 -7.38 -17.00 2.96
C LYS A 349 -7.88 -16.13 4.11
N ASP A 350 -6.97 -15.61 4.91
CA ASP A 350 -7.29 -14.98 6.19
C ASP A 350 -7.04 -13.47 6.20
N GLY A 351 -7.61 -12.78 7.17
CA GLY A 351 -7.40 -11.36 7.41
C GLY A 351 -7.76 -10.48 6.21
N LEU A 352 -6.87 -9.58 5.87
CA LEU A 352 -7.06 -8.62 4.76
C LEU A 352 -7.24 -9.32 3.39
N ALA A 353 -6.68 -10.51 3.21
CA ALA A 353 -6.87 -11.29 1.99
C ALA A 353 -8.33 -11.72 1.77
N ALA A 354 -9.06 -12.02 2.84
CA ALA A 354 -10.48 -12.36 2.77
C ALA A 354 -11.30 -11.17 2.24
N LEU A 355 -10.97 -9.95 2.68
CA LEU A 355 -11.58 -8.71 2.18
C LEU A 355 -11.39 -8.56 0.67
N PHE A 356 -10.16 -8.70 0.19
CA PHE A 356 -9.83 -8.57 -1.24
C PHE A 356 -10.29 -9.76 -2.08
N SER A 357 -10.62 -10.88 -1.47
CA SER A 357 -11.20 -12.04 -2.17
C SER A 357 -12.66 -11.82 -2.54
N SER A 358 -13.36 -10.87 -1.91
CA SER A 358 -14.73 -10.50 -2.26
C SER A 358 -14.80 -9.98 -3.71
N THR A 359 -15.85 -10.38 -4.41
CA THR A 359 -16.17 -9.91 -5.77
C THR A 359 -17.40 -9.02 -5.81
N THR A 360 -18.04 -8.80 -4.67
CA THR A 360 -19.28 -8.04 -4.53
C THR A 360 -19.18 -6.88 -3.56
N ALA A 361 -18.37 -7.01 -2.51
CA ALA A 361 -18.17 -5.95 -1.52
C ALA A 361 -17.15 -4.92 -2.02
N CYS A 362 -17.47 -3.64 -1.89
CA CYS A 362 -16.58 -2.54 -2.27
C CYS A 362 -15.28 -2.59 -1.46
N HIS A 363 -14.14 -2.80 -2.12
CA HIS A 363 -12.85 -2.88 -1.44
C HIS A 363 -12.49 -1.61 -0.67
N ARG A 364 -12.79 -0.42 -1.24
CA ARG A 364 -12.52 0.86 -0.59
C ARG A 364 -13.32 1.02 0.69
N GLN A 365 -14.63 0.77 0.64
CA GLN A 365 -15.51 0.86 1.82
C GLN A 365 -15.09 -0.13 2.90
N SER A 366 -14.80 -1.38 2.52
CA SER A 366 -14.36 -2.40 3.47
C SER A 366 -13.05 -2.02 4.16
N LEU A 367 -12.08 -1.43 3.43
CA LEU A 367 -10.83 -0.94 4.00
C LEU A 367 -11.04 0.22 4.99
N LEU A 368 -11.92 1.16 4.67
CA LEU A 368 -12.21 2.30 5.54
C LEU A 368 -13.02 1.89 6.76
N ALA A 369 -13.94 0.92 6.61
CA ALA A 369 -14.70 0.36 7.71
C ALA A 369 -13.81 -0.30 8.79
N GLU A 370 -12.68 -0.93 8.40
CA GLU A 370 -11.67 -1.43 9.36
C GLU A 370 -11.03 -0.32 10.21
N LEU A 371 -11.12 0.93 9.78
CA LEU A 371 -10.67 2.11 10.52
C LEU A 371 -11.81 2.87 11.22
N GLY A 372 -13.04 2.33 11.20
CA GLY A 372 -14.23 2.99 11.73
C GLY A 372 -14.70 4.17 10.88
N GLU A 373 -14.34 4.22 9.58
CA GLU A 373 -14.75 5.26 8.65
C GLU A 373 -15.84 4.77 7.70
N GLU A 374 -16.84 5.61 7.45
CA GLU A 374 -17.87 5.37 6.46
C GLU A 374 -17.56 6.07 5.14
N LEU A 375 -17.94 5.44 4.04
CA LEU A 375 -17.79 5.96 2.70
C LEU A 375 -19.15 6.10 2.03
N GLU A 376 -19.51 7.31 1.65
CA GLU A 376 -20.76 7.57 0.91
C GLU A 376 -20.67 7.08 -0.54
N PHE A 377 -19.51 7.26 -1.17
CA PHE A 377 -19.34 6.96 -2.59
C PHE A 377 -17.93 6.45 -2.93
N CYS A 378 -17.82 5.36 -3.68
CA CYS A 378 -16.55 4.82 -4.14
C CYS A 378 -16.16 5.33 -5.53
N ASN A 379 -15.06 6.07 -5.61
CA ASN A 379 -14.54 6.65 -6.86
C ASN A 379 -13.87 5.65 -7.80
N GLY A 380 -13.64 4.42 -7.39
CA GLY A 380 -13.01 3.47 -8.31
C GLY A 380 -12.23 2.36 -7.63
N CYS A 381 -12.92 1.36 -7.08
CA CYS A 381 -12.36 0.03 -6.99
C CYS A 381 -12.91 -0.81 -8.16
N ASP A 382 -12.23 -1.90 -8.47
CA ASP A 382 -12.62 -2.83 -9.54
C ASP A 382 -14.03 -3.41 -9.35
N VAL A 383 -14.46 -3.65 -8.10
CA VAL A 383 -15.84 -4.10 -7.79
C VAL A 383 -16.86 -3.05 -8.19
N CYS A 384 -16.71 -1.80 -7.77
CA CYS A 384 -17.66 -0.73 -8.08
C CYS A 384 -17.65 -0.31 -9.56
N ARG A 385 -16.53 -0.59 -10.25
CA ARG A 385 -16.41 -0.40 -11.71
C ARG A 385 -16.86 -1.61 -12.53
N HIS A 386 -17.33 -2.69 -11.88
CA HIS A 386 -17.73 -3.93 -12.54
C HIS A 386 -16.60 -4.54 -13.41
N SER A 387 -15.35 -4.34 -13.03
CA SER A 387 -14.15 -4.81 -13.75
C SER A 387 -13.43 -5.96 -13.03
N VAL A 388 -14.10 -6.58 -12.06
CA VAL A 388 -13.53 -7.71 -11.29
C VAL A 388 -13.31 -8.91 -12.20
N CYS A 389 -12.07 -9.37 -12.30
CA CYS A 389 -11.75 -10.65 -12.90
C CYS A 389 -11.80 -11.74 -11.81
N THR A 390 -12.74 -12.66 -11.90
CA THR A 390 -12.88 -13.77 -10.94
C THR A 390 -11.97 -14.94 -11.25
N GLU A 391 -11.52 -15.05 -12.50
CA GLU A 391 -10.60 -16.10 -12.95
C GLU A 391 -9.15 -15.68 -12.69
N ARG A 392 -8.33 -16.65 -12.29
CA ARG A 392 -6.88 -16.40 -12.16
C ARG A 392 -6.22 -16.45 -13.53
N GLU A 393 -5.36 -15.46 -13.77
CA GLU A 393 -4.56 -15.41 -15.00
C GLU A 393 -3.78 -16.72 -15.19
N GLY A 394 -3.90 -17.30 -16.39
CA GLY A 394 -3.25 -18.55 -16.79
C GLY A 394 -4.01 -19.83 -16.38
N GLU A 395 -4.95 -19.81 -15.43
CA GLU A 395 -5.63 -21.00 -14.93
C GLU A 395 -6.44 -21.71 -16.03
N ALA A 396 -7.33 -20.99 -16.68
CA ALA A 396 -8.19 -21.55 -17.72
C ALA A 396 -7.35 -22.14 -18.88
N ALA A 397 -6.25 -21.51 -19.24
CA ALA A 397 -5.36 -21.98 -20.30
C ALA A 397 -4.67 -23.30 -19.94
N LEU A 398 -4.12 -23.38 -18.72
CA LEU A 398 -3.46 -24.60 -18.24
C LEU A 398 -4.45 -25.75 -18.10
N LEU A 399 -5.61 -25.49 -17.49
CA LEU A 399 -6.64 -26.52 -17.31
C LEU A 399 -7.18 -27.02 -18.66
N ARG A 400 -7.41 -26.13 -19.64
CA ARG A 400 -7.82 -26.52 -21.00
C ARG A 400 -6.77 -27.40 -21.68
N CYS A 401 -5.49 -27.04 -21.59
CA CYS A 401 -4.41 -27.82 -22.18
C CYS A 401 -4.37 -29.23 -21.61
N ILE A 402 -4.53 -29.39 -20.29
CA ILE A 402 -4.55 -30.69 -19.62
C ILE A 402 -5.83 -31.48 -19.97
N ALA A 403 -6.99 -30.79 -20.08
CA ALA A 403 -8.26 -31.41 -20.44
C ALA A 403 -8.27 -31.99 -21.85
N VAL A 404 -7.66 -31.27 -22.81
CA VAL A 404 -7.60 -31.71 -24.22
C VAL A 404 -6.60 -32.87 -24.40
N HIS A 405 -5.56 -32.91 -23.57
CA HIS A 405 -4.49 -33.92 -23.65
C HIS A 405 -4.28 -34.63 -22.30
N PRO A 406 -5.31 -35.33 -21.78
CA PRO A 406 -5.21 -36.00 -20.48
C PRO A 406 -4.13 -37.06 -20.52
N LEU A 407 -3.34 -37.16 -19.44
CA LEU A 407 -2.25 -38.13 -19.27
C LEU A 407 -1.12 -38.05 -20.34
N HIS A 408 -1.10 -37.00 -21.13
CA HIS A 408 -0.09 -36.84 -22.17
C HIS A 408 1.19 -36.17 -21.67
N TYR A 409 1.05 -35.12 -20.86
CA TYR A 409 2.19 -34.36 -20.37
C TYR A 409 2.50 -34.60 -18.90
N SER A 410 3.78 -34.56 -18.56
CA SER A 410 4.26 -34.31 -17.19
C SER A 410 4.33 -32.82 -16.90
N PRO A 411 4.42 -32.36 -15.64
CA PRO A 411 4.62 -30.94 -15.34
C PRO A 411 5.82 -30.32 -16.06
N SER A 412 6.92 -31.08 -16.16
CA SER A 412 8.14 -30.62 -16.83
C SER A 412 7.97 -30.53 -18.34
N SER A 413 7.35 -31.53 -18.99
CA SER A 413 7.14 -31.50 -20.44
C SER A 413 6.10 -30.47 -20.86
N LEU A 414 5.03 -30.26 -20.07
CA LEU A 414 4.04 -29.24 -20.34
C LEU A 414 4.63 -27.83 -20.18
N SER A 415 5.40 -27.59 -19.12
CA SER A 415 6.05 -26.30 -18.91
C SER A 415 7.05 -25.96 -20.02
N ALA A 416 7.82 -26.94 -20.52
CA ALA A 416 8.72 -26.75 -21.66
C ALA A 416 7.95 -26.45 -22.95
N LEU A 417 6.86 -27.16 -23.22
CA LEU A 417 6.02 -26.95 -24.40
C LEU A 417 5.40 -25.54 -24.42
N LEU A 418 4.81 -25.11 -23.31
CA LEU A 418 4.07 -23.83 -23.23
C LEU A 418 4.99 -22.61 -23.22
N SER A 419 6.23 -22.75 -22.78
CA SER A 419 7.24 -21.69 -22.80
C SER A 419 8.00 -21.56 -24.12
N TYR A 420 7.79 -22.49 -25.05
CA TYR A 420 8.51 -22.49 -26.32
C TYR A 420 7.92 -21.46 -27.28
N LYS A 421 8.66 -20.40 -27.57
CA LYS A 421 8.22 -19.23 -28.39
C LYS A 421 7.74 -19.56 -29.80
N LYS A 422 8.06 -20.74 -30.36
CA LYS A 422 7.68 -21.20 -31.70
C LYS A 422 6.53 -22.21 -31.73
N ALA A 423 5.92 -22.54 -30.58
CA ALA A 423 4.79 -23.47 -30.59
C ALA A 423 3.53 -22.76 -31.13
N TYR A 424 3.22 -23.04 -32.39
CA TYR A 424 2.03 -22.54 -33.13
C TYR A 424 0.71 -23.16 -32.62
N ASN A 425 0.53 -23.34 -31.34
CA ASN A 425 -0.67 -23.91 -30.80
C ASN A 425 -1.55 -22.80 -30.22
N SER A 426 -2.87 -22.88 -30.41
CA SER A 426 -3.86 -21.96 -29.84
C SER A 426 -3.74 -21.77 -28.31
N PHE A 427 -3.12 -22.71 -27.61
CA PHE A 427 -2.83 -22.66 -26.18
C PHE A 427 -1.62 -21.78 -25.83
N SER A 428 -0.63 -21.65 -26.73
CA SER A 428 0.55 -20.80 -26.47
C SER A 428 0.26 -19.31 -26.54
N ARG A 429 -0.84 -18.90 -27.20
CA ARG A 429 -1.24 -17.48 -27.24
C ARG A 429 -1.74 -16.97 -25.89
N THR A 430 -2.42 -17.83 -25.12
CA THR A 430 -3.00 -17.46 -23.81
C THR A 430 -1.99 -17.45 -22.66
N LEU A 431 -0.80 -18.04 -22.87
CA LEU A 431 0.34 -17.99 -21.94
C LEU A 431 1.57 -17.32 -22.62
N SER A 432 1.30 -16.39 -23.54
CA SER A 432 2.37 -15.62 -24.18
C SER A 432 3.19 -14.86 -23.15
N GLY A 433 4.51 -15.02 -23.22
CA GLY A 433 5.43 -14.37 -22.29
C GLY A 433 5.74 -15.15 -21.01
N TRP A 434 5.01 -16.23 -20.70
CA TRP A 434 5.31 -17.04 -19.52
C TRP A 434 6.61 -17.85 -19.72
N THR A 435 7.48 -17.80 -18.72
CA THR A 435 8.68 -18.63 -18.69
C THR A 435 8.36 -20.06 -18.26
N GLN A 436 9.25 -21.00 -18.59
CA GLN A 436 9.11 -22.40 -18.15
C GLN A 436 8.98 -22.53 -16.64
N LYS A 437 9.69 -21.70 -15.88
CA LYS A 437 9.65 -21.66 -14.42
C LYS A 437 8.28 -21.22 -13.92
N GLU A 438 7.70 -20.19 -14.51
CA GLU A 438 6.37 -19.66 -14.14
C GLU A 438 5.27 -20.67 -14.41
N VAL A 439 5.28 -21.28 -15.61
CA VAL A 439 4.33 -22.37 -15.91
C VAL A 439 4.46 -23.54 -14.94
N ARG A 440 5.70 -23.91 -14.56
CA ARG A 440 5.92 -24.97 -13.58
C ARG A 440 5.38 -24.59 -12.21
N SER A 441 5.61 -23.38 -11.74
CA SER A 441 5.08 -22.89 -10.45
C SER A 441 3.56 -22.90 -10.43
N ALA A 442 2.92 -22.41 -11.50
CA ALA A 442 1.47 -22.45 -11.66
C ALA A 442 0.89 -23.88 -11.63
N LEU A 443 1.55 -24.82 -12.30
CA LEU A 443 1.15 -26.24 -12.27
C LEU A 443 1.30 -26.85 -10.87
N HIS A 444 2.36 -26.48 -10.12
CA HIS A 444 2.52 -26.93 -8.73
C HIS A 444 1.41 -26.40 -7.83
N LEU A 445 0.99 -25.14 -8.01
CA LEU A 445 -0.13 -24.57 -7.28
C LEU A 445 -1.44 -25.31 -7.55
N LEU A 446 -1.75 -25.57 -8.84
CA LEU A 446 -2.96 -26.33 -9.24
C LEU A 446 -2.94 -27.77 -8.73
N LEU A 447 -1.75 -28.38 -8.62
CA LEU A 447 -1.57 -29.71 -8.01
C LEU A 447 -1.82 -29.67 -6.50
N ALA A 448 -1.28 -28.67 -5.81
CA ALA A 448 -1.47 -28.48 -4.37
C ALA A 448 -2.95 -28.23 -4.02
N GLU A 449 -3.67 -27.47 -4.85
CA GLU A 449 -5.11 -27.23 -4.70
C GLU A 449 -5.98 -28.45 -5.07
N GLY A 450 -5.38 -29.47 -5.62
CA GLY A 450 -6.12 -30.67 -6.03
C GLY A 450 -6.95 -30.53 -7.31
N LYS A 451 -6.85 -29.40 -8.04
CA LYS A 451 -7.52 -29.22 -9.34
C LYS A 451 -6.93 -30.12 -10.44
N VAL A 452 -5.65 -30.40 -10.33
CA VAL A 452 -4.89 -31.26 -11.22
C VAL A 452 -4.34 -32.43 -10.42
N GLY A 453 -4.27 -33.59 -11.02
CA GLY A 453 -3.63 -34.77 -10.45
C GLY A 453 -2.48 -35.29 -11.31
N THR A 454 -1.61 -36.14 -10.76
CA THR A 454 -0.56 -36.83 -11.51
C THR A 454 -0.63 -38.33 -11.29
N THR A 455 -0.31 -39.13 -12.32
CA THR A 455 -0.18 -40.59 -12.19
C THR A 455 1.07 -40.94 -11.38
N LYS A 456 0.99 -42.02 -10.55
CA LYS A 456 2.10 -42.45 -9.67
C LYS A 456 3.38 -42.77 -10.44
N ARG A 457 3.28 -43.51 -11.55
CA ARG A 457 4.45 -44.08 -12.27
C ARG A 457 5.14 -43.08 -13.20
N HIS A 458 4.36 -42.27 -13.96
CA HIS A 458 4.90 -41.38 -15.00
C HIS A 458 4.65 -39.91 -14.75
N ARG A 459 4.07 -39.56 -13.60
CA ARG A 459 3.70 -38.17 -13.23
C ARG A 459 2.95 -37.43 -14.33
N ARG A 460 2.07 -38.13 -15.07
CA ARG A 460 1.25 -37.53 -16.13
C ARG A 460 0.08 -36.76 -15.55
N LEU A 461 -0.17 -35.56 -16.08
CA LEU A 461 -1.19 -34.66 -15.60
C LEU A 461 -2.59 -35.08 -16.05
N PHE A 462 -3.57 -34.94 -15.17
CA PHE A 462 -5.00 -35.09 -15.46
C PHE A 462 -5.81 -34.11 -14.59
N LEU A 463 -7.02 -33.72 -15.05
CA LEU A 463 -7.92 -32.92 -14.24
C LEU A 463 -8.68 -33.80 -13.25
N ARG A 464 -8.88 -33.33 -12.03
CA ARG A 464 -9.81 -33.95 -11.09
C ARG A 464 -11.25 -33.52 -11.40
N TYR A 465 -12.23 -34.32 -10.96
CA TYR A 465 -13.64 -34.18 -11.35
C TYR A 465 -14.22 -32.77 -11.10
N GLU A 466 -13.91 -32.14 -10.02
CA GLU A 466 -14.37 -30.77 -9.69
C GLU A 466 -13.88 -29.68 -10.66
N ALA A 467 -12.75 -29.88 -11.28
CA ALA A 467 -12.20 -28.96 -12.28
C ALA A 467 -12.84 -29.16 -13.67
N TYR A 468 -13.35 -30.34 -13.96
CA TYR A 468 -14.06 -30.62 -15.21
C TYR A 468 -15.39 -29.86 -15.31
N GLY A 469 -16.17 -29.77 -14.22
CA GLY A 469 -17.49 -29.14 -14.22
C GLY A 469 -17.49 -27.65 -14.53
N ARG A 470 -16.41 -26.96 -14.27
CA ARG A 470 -16.28 -25.50 -14.54
C ARG A 470 -15.75 -25.16 -15.93
N LEU A 471 -15.12 -26.10 -16.62
CA LEU A 471 -14.44 -25.87 -17.90
C LEU A 471 -15.26 -26.20 -19.12
N LEU A 472 -16.28 -27.01 -18.98
CA LEU A 472 -17.05 -27.52 -20.10
C LEU A 472 -18.31 -26.64 -20.31
N THR A 473 -18.18 -25.62 -21.14
CA THR A 473 -19.35 -25.09 -21.82
C THR A 473 -19.92 -26.17 -22.77
N SER A 474 -21.23 -26.18 -22.95
CA SER A 474 -21.97 -27.18 -23.73
C SER A 474 -21.37 -27.54 -25.11
N LEU A 475 -20.66 -26.62 -25.75
CA LEU A 475 -19.97 -26.83 -27.04
C LEU A 475 -18.69 -27.68 -26.91
N GLN A 476 -18.01 -27.66 -25.80
CA GLN A 476 -16.79 -28.44 -25.57
C GLN A 476 -17.11 -29.88 -25.18
N LEU A 477 -18.18 -30.07 -24.41
CA LEU A 477 -18.74 -31.40 -24.11
C LEU A 477 -19.15 -32.12 -25.39
N TYR A 478 -19.83 -31.41 -26.32
CA TYR A 478 -20.23 -31.93 -27.62
C TYR A 478 -19.02 -32.32 -28.50
N ARG A 479 -17.96 -31.54 -28.52
CA ARG A 479 -16.72 -31.87 -29.26
C ARG A 479 -15.98 -33.07 -28.66
N MET A 480 -15.89 -33.19 -27.33
CA MET A 480 -15.26 -34.35 -26.70
C MET A 480 -16.06 -35.65 -26.94
N LEU A 481 -17.36 -35.59 -26.83
CA LEU A 481 -18.24 -36.73 -27.13
C LEU A 481 -18.19 -37.12 -28.61
N LYS A 482 -18.10 -36.15 -29.53
CA LYS A 482 -18.08 -36.40 -30.99
C LYS A 482 -16.74 -36.93 -31.49
N TYR A 483 -15.63 -36.55 -30.90
CA TYR A 483 -14.29 -37.02 -31.31
C TYR A 483 -13.73 -38.13 -30.44
N GLY A 484 -14.23 -38.32 -29.21
CA GLY A 484 -13.88 -39.43 -28.31
C GLY A 484 -14.44 -40.78 -28.75
N THR A 485 -15.59 -40.78 -29.42
CA THR A 485 -16.27 -41.99 -29.89
C THR A 485 -15.67 -42.61 -31.18
N LYS A 486 -14.76 -41.93 -31.86
CA LYS A 486 -14.14 -42.45 -33.10
C LYS A 486 -12.85 -43.27 -32.93
N ARG A 487 -12.40 -43.52 -31.70
CA ARG A 487 -11.11 -44.23 -31.48
C ARG A 487 -11.15 -45.45 -30.54
N THR A 488 -12.32 -46.03 -30.30
CA THR A 488 -12.41 -47.32 -29.60
C THR A 488 -13.18 -48.36 -30.41
N GLY A 489 -12.61 -48.69 -31.58
CA GLY A 489 -12.82 -50.00 -32.14
C GLY A 489 -11.82 -50.96 -31.55
N LYS A 490 -12.32 -51.95 -30.77
CA LYS A 490 -11.63 -53.11 -30.19
C LYS A 490 -10.83 -52.88 -28.90
N HIS A 491 -11.51 -53.00 -27.77
CA HIS A 491 -11.26 -54.04 -26.75
C HIS A 491 -12.36 -53.95 -25.69
N THR A 492 -13.12 -55.04 -25.65
CA THR A 492 -14.13 -55.37 -24.63
C THR A 492 -13.49 -55.45 -23.25
N ASN A 493 -14.01 -54.73 -22.28
CA ASN A 493 -14.31 -55.33 -21.01
C ASN A 493 -15.35 -54.55 -20.18
N LYS A 494 -16.11 -55.32 -19.44
CA LYS A 494 -17.40 -55.11 -18.84
C LYS A 494 -17.40 -54.21 -17.60
N ASN A 495 -18.56 -53.56 -17.39
CA ASN A 495 -19.16 -53.12 -16.13
C ASN A 495 -18.60 -51.87 -15.45
N VAL A 496 -19.26 -50.73 -15.76
CA VAL A 496 -19.54 -49.65 -14.80
C VAL A 496 -20.99 -49.19 -15.06
N PRO A 497 -21.86 -49.09 -14.05
CA PRO A 497 -23.25 -48.67 -14.25
C PRO A 497 -23.36 -47.20 -14.51
N TYR A 498 -24.11 -46.87 -15.53
CA TYR A 498 -24.57 -45.51 -15.86
C TYR A 498 -25.61 -45.06 -14.84
N ALA A 499 -25.35 -44.00 -14.11
CA ALA A 499 -26.38 -43.23 -13.43
C ALA A 499 -26.76 -42.05 -14.32
N SER A 500 -28.01 -42.00 -14.71
CA SER A 500 -28.61 -40.92 -15.51
C SER A 500 -28.70 -39.61 -14.69
N PRO A 501 -28.43 -38.44 -15.25
CA PRO A 501 -28.67 -37.19 -14.56
C PRO A 501 -30.15 -36.82 -14.54
N PRO A 502 -30.65 -36.09 -13.51
CA PRO A 502 -32.03 -35.66 -13.43
C PRO A 502 -32.35 -34.58 -14.47
N VAL A 503 -33.52 -34.72 -15.08
CA VAL A 503 -34.12 -33.76 -16.02
C VAL A 503 -34.68 -32.58 -15.24
N PRO A 504 -34.37 -31.33 -15.56
CA PRO A 504 -35.10 -30.20 -15.02
C PRO A 504 -36.37 -29.98 -15.84
N SER A 505 -37.52 -29.94 -15.16
CA SER A 505 -38.83 -29.54 -15.68
C SER A 505 -38.85 -28.08 -16.13
N GLY A 506 -39.51 -27.84 -17.24
CA GLY A 506 -39.46 -26.63 -18.04
C GLY A 506 -40.08 -25.38 -17.44
N GLU A 507 -39.70 -24.28 -18.07
CA GLU A 507 -40.63 -23.19 -18.42
C GLU A 507 -40.10 -22.45 -19.65
N THR A 508 -41.04 -22.13 -20.50
CA THR A 508 -40.96 -21.55 -21.84
C THR A 508 -40.65 -20.05 -21.81
N GLY A 509 -39.79 -19.56 -22.72
CA GLY A 509 -39.73 -18.12 -22.98
C GLY A 509 -38.59 -17.65 -23.91
N ALA A 510 -38.95 -17.47 -25.20
CA ALA A 510 -38.39 -16.54 -26.18
C ALA A 510 -36.91 -16.57 -26.56
N THR A 511 -36.67 -17.12 -27.73
CA THR A 511 -35.48 -16.99 -28.60
C THR A 511 -35.14 -15.54 -28.93
N GLN A 512 -33.94 -15.10 -28.55
CA GLN A 512 -33.19 -14.11 -29.33
C GLN A 512 -31.77 -14.66 -29.61
N ALA A 513 -31.49 -14.73 -30.90
CA ALA A 513 -30.23 -15.22 -31.44
C ALA A 513 -29.08 -14.25 -31.11
N TYR A 514 -28.10 -14.74 -30.41
CA TYR A 514 -26.83 -14.02 -30.16
C TYR A 514 -25.73 -14.68 -30.97
N THR A 515 -25.21 -13.95 -31.96
CA THR A 515 -24.01 -14.32 -32.71
C THR A 515 -22.78 -14.07 -31.84
N PRO A 516 -21.82 -15.01 -31.67
CA PRO A 516 -20.63 -14.75 -30.92
C PRO A 516 -19.62 -14.02 -31.80
N SER A 517 -19.33 -12.77 -31.46
CA SER A 517 -18.13 -12.08 -31.94
C SER A 517 -16.90 -12.64 -31.21
N THR A 518 -16.02 -13.23 -31.99
CA THR A 518 -14.65 -13.58 -31.62
C THR A 518 -13.83 -12.31 -31.59
N GLU A 519 -13.52 -11.81 -30.39
CA GLU A 519 -12.34 -10.97 -30.12
C GLU A 519 -12.31 -10.64 -28.65
N THR A 520 -11.58 -11.44 -27.85
CA THR A 520 -11.13 -11.02 -26.52
C THR A 520 -9.77 -10.32 -26.69
N GLY A 521 -9.82 -9.13 -27.25
CA GLY A 521 -8.78 -8.15 -27.09
C GLY A 521 -9.02 -7.43 -25.75
N PHE A 522 -7.98 -7.29 -24.95
CA PHE A 522 -7.96 -6.37 -23.82
C PHE A 522 -8.20 -4.97 -24.37
N LEU A 523 -9.44 -4.47 -24.27
CA LEU A 523 -9.76 -3.08 -24.54
C LEU A 523 -9.13 -2.23 -23.43
N MET A 524 -8.01 -1.60 -23.76
CA MET A 524 -7.54 -0.42 -23.08
C MET A 524 -8.43 0.74 -23.57
N GLU A 525 -9.47 1.05 -22.83
CA GLU A 525 -10.22 2.28 -23.08
C GLU A 525 -9.29 3.48 -22.88
N GLU A 526 -9.14 4.26 -23.94
CA GLU A 526 -8.56 5.61 -23.89
C GLU A 526 -9.39 6.45 -22.90
N ILE A 527 -8.74 6.91 -21.84
CA ILE A 527 -9.33 7.83 -20.88
C ILE A 527 -9.40 9.21 -21.55
N VAL A 528 -10.58 9.56 -22.04
CA VAL A 528 -10.93 10.94 -22.40
C VAL A 528 -10.92 11.78 -21.13
N PRO A 529 -10.23 12.92 -21.05
CA PRO A 529 -10.29 13.78 -19.89
C PRO A 529 -11.67 14.43 -19.79
N VAL A 530 -12.38 14.15 -18.70
CA VAL A 530 -13.62 14.83 -18.36
C VAL A 530 -13.29 16.28 -18.01
N ALA A 531 -13.73 17.20 -18.83
CA ALA A 531 -13.68 18.63 -18.57
C ALA A 531 -14.55 18.96 -17.35
N HIS A 532 -13.96 19.65 -16.38
CA HIS A 532 -14.72 20.25 -15.27
C HIS A 532 -15.65 21.36 -15.77
N PRO A 533 -16.91 21.41 -15.36
CA PRO A 533 -17.71 22.62 -15.49
C PRO A 533 -17.23 23.66 -14.47
N ARG A 534 -17.30 24.92 -14.89
CA ARG A 534 -16.91 26.14 -14.17
C ARG A 534 -17.62 26.35 -12.85
#